data_f111dcc581da926e967dbbfd03e64f88
#
_entry.id   f111dcc581da926e967dbbfd03e64f88
#
_cell.length_a   1.000
_cell.length_b   1.000
_cell.length_c   1.000
_cell.angle_alpha   90.00
_cell.angle_beta   90.00
_cell.angle_gamma   90.00
#
_symmetry.space_group_name_H-M   'P 1'
#
loop_
_entity.id
_entity.type
_entity.pdbx_description
1 polymer ?
#
loop_
_entity_poly.entity_id
_entity_poly.type
_entity_poly.pdbx_seq_one_letter_code
_entity_poly.pdbx_strand_id
1 'polypeptide(L)'
;MNRHPGGEAHTRRLLELAALPPGARILDLGAGDGESLRLLRALGCQAEGLDLAPRSELVRQGDLLRTGLLDGSLDAVLSQCAFFVSGDQPGALAEAYRLLKPGGTLLLSDVFFVDPAPLLQSSGFRLMHAEDMTDQWKEYYIEALWRDDAEPCGCRLPRGRCRYWLLIARKDEENGPV
;
A
#
# COMPACT_ATOMS: atom_id res chain seq x y z
N MET A 1 10.98 -2.16 14.95
CA MET A 1 11.52 -0.99 14.26
C MET A 1 10.62 -0.71 13.08
N ASN A 2 9.98 0.46 13.03
CA ASN A 2 9.05 0.80 11.95
C ASN A 2 9.79 0.81 10.61
N ARG A 3 9.33 0.00 9.65
CA ARG A 3 9.98 -0.16 8.35
C ARG A 3 9.33 0.66 7.24
N HIS A 4 8.28 1.37 7.56
CA HIS A 4 7.63 2.35 6.70
C HIS A 4 7.27 3.61 7.52
N PRO A 5 7.13 4.77 6.88
CA PRO A 5 6.76 6.02 7.56
C PRO A 5 5.50 5.86 8.40
N GLY A 6 5.54 6.33 9.63
CA GLY A 6 4.44 6.24 10.57
C GLY A 6 4.16 4.86 11.18
N GLY A 7 4.79 3.80 10.67
CA GLY A 7 4.70 2.44 11.25
C GLY A 7 3.29 1.96 11.52
N GLU A 8 3.11 1.20 12.60
CA GLU A 8 1.81 0.63 12.99
C GLU A 8 0.69 1.67 13.11
N ALA A 9 0.99 2.89 13.55
CA ALA A 9 -0.01 3.95 13.68
C ALA A 9 -0.63 4.34 12.32
N HIS A 10 0.18 4.42 11.26
CA HIS A 10 -0.32 4.66 9.90
C HIS A 10 -1.15 3.49 9.37
N THR A 11 -0.70 2.25 9.60
CA THR A 11 -1.48 1.08 9.21
C THR A 11 -2.85 1.06 9.91
N ARG A 12 -2.90 1.36 11.21
CA ARG A 12 -4.16 1.51 11.96
C ARG A 12 -5.03 2.62 11.37
N ARG A 13 -4.46 3.77 11.06
CA ARG A 13 -5.17 4.90 10.44
C ARG A 13 -5.81 4.52 9.10
N LEU A 14 -5.06 3.82 8.23
CA LEU A 14 -5.60 3.29 6.98
C LEU A 14 -6.80 2.37 7.21
N LEU A 15 -6.69 1.45 8.17
CA LEU A 15 -7.76 0.49 8.49
C LEU A 15 -9.01 1.17 9.07
N GLU A 16 -8.83 2.15 9.94
CA GLU A 16 -9.93 2.96 10.50
C GLU A 16 -10.69 3.69 9.39
N LEU A 17 -9.96 4.34 8.47
CA LEU A 17 -10.54 5.08 7.34
C LEU A 17 -11.23 4.17 6.32
N ALA A 18 -10.67 2.98 6.10
CA ALA A 18 -11.21 2.00 5.15
C ALA A 18 -12.51 1.35 5.64
N ALA A 19 -12.74 1.29 6.97
CA ALA A 19 -13.92 0.70 7.59
C ALA A 19 -14.26 -0.69 6.99
N LEU A 20 -13.28 -1.58 6.92
CA LEU A 20 -13.43 -2.91 6.30
C LEU A 20 -14.39 -3.80 7.11
N PRO A 21 -15.09 -4.72 6.45
CA PRO A 21 -15.95 -5.67 7.14
C PRO A 21 -15.13 -6.64 8.01
N PRO A 22 -15.71 -7.16 9.12
CA PRO A 22 -15.05 -8.21 9.90
C PRO A 22 -14.67 -9.42 9.05
N GLY A 23 -13.45 -9.93 9.25
CA GLY A 23 -12.95 -11.08 8.48
C GLY A 23 -12.53 -10.77 7.05
N ALA A 24 -12.41 -9.49 6.67
CA ALA A 24 -12.00 -9.07 5.32
C ALA A 24 -10.74 -9.79 4.85
N ARG A 25 -10.74 -10.24 3.60
CA ARG A 25 -9.57 -10.83 2.93
C ARG A 25 -8.70 -9.71 2.37
N ILE A 26 -7.50 -9.60 2.88
CA ILE A 26 -6.56 -8.51 2.57
C ILE A 26 -5.26 -9.09 2.06
N LEU A 27 -4.74 -8.54 0.96
CA LEU A 27 -3.38 -8.78 0.49
C LEU A 27 -2.54 -7.52 0.73
N ASP A 28 -1.40 -7.68 1.39
CA ASP A 28 -0.38 -6.66 1.54
C ASP A 28 0.67 -6.83 0.44
N LEU A 29 0.73 -5.87 -0.49
CA LEU A 29 1.65 -5.83 -1.61
C LEU A 29 2.91 -5.05 -1.24
N GLY A 30 4.04 -5.75 -1.15
CA GLY A 30 5.29 -5.23 -0.61
C GLY A 30 5.36 -5.38 0.91
N ALA A 31 4.91 -6.52 1.43
CA ALA A 31 4.73 -6.78 2.86
C ALA A 31 6.04 -6.91 3.67
N GLY A 32 7.18 -6.97 3.02
CA GLY A 32 8.50 -6.97 3.63
C GLY A 32 8.71 -8.05 4.70
N ASP A 33 8.68 -7.68 5.98
CA ASP A 33 8.81 -8.61 7.12
C ASP A 33 7.46 -9.04 7.73
N GLY A 34 6.34 -8.56 7.18
CA GLY A 34 5.00 -8.92 7.59
C GLY A 34 4.54 -8.25 8.89
N GLU A 35 5.10 -7.10 9.29
CA GLU A 35 4.63 -6.36 10.48
C GLU A 35 3.14 -5.99 10.35
N SER A 36 2.73 -5.45 9.19
CA SER A 36 1.33 -5.16 8.87
C SER A 36 0.43 -6.39 8.93
N LEU A 37 0.92 -7.56 8.50
CA LEU A 37 0.14 -8.81 8.56
C LEU A 37 -0.19 -9.24 9.99
N ARG A 38 0.77 -9.07 10.92
CA ARG A 38 0.54 -9.38 12.34
C ARG A 38 -0.58 -8.50 12.91
N LEU A 39 -0.53 -7.20 12.58
CA LEU A 39 -1.56 -6.26 12.99
C LEU A 39 -2.93 -6.59 12.39
N LEU A 40 -3.00 -6.79 11.07
CA LEU A 40 -4.23 -7.14 10.36
C LEU A 40 -4.91 -8.38 10.94
N ARG A 41 -4.11 -9.44 11.18
CA ARG A 41 -4.59 -10.69 11.77
C ARG A 41 -5.06 -10.51 13.22
N ALA A 42 -4.35 -9.70 14.02
CA ALA A 42 -4.78 -9.37 15.38
C ALA A 42 -6.10 -8.59 15.41
N LEU A 43 -6.42 -7.86 14.34
CA LEU A 43 -7.71 -7.16 14.15
C LEU A 43 -8.79 -8.03 13.49
N GLY A 44 -8.54 -9.32 13.31
CA GLY A 44 -9.51 -10.29 12.79
C GLY A 44 -9.61 -10.36 11.28
N CYS A 45 -8.69 -9.75 10.52
CA CYS A 45 -8.65 -9.86 9.07
C CYS A 45 -7.98 -11.16 8.61
N GLN A 46 -8.36 -11.66 7.45
CA GLN A 46 -7.66 -12.74 6.74
C GLN A 46 -6.57 -12.10 5.86
N ALA A 47 -5.37 -11.92 6.43
CA ALA A 47 -4.30 -11.20 5.79
C ALA A 47 -3.21 -12.13 5.25
N GLU A 48 -2.86 -11.94 3.97
CA GLU A 48 -1.72 -12.52 3.29
C GLU A 48 -0.77 -11.41 2.85
N GLY A 49 0.52 -11.71 2.69
CA GLY A 49 1.52 -10.76 2.22
C GLY A 49 2.35 -11.33 1.08
N LEU A 50 2.73 -10.44 0.18
CA LEU A 50 3.58 -10.75 -0.95
C LEU A 50 4.68 -9.69 -1.06
N ASP A 51 5.91 -10.15 -1.30
CA ASP A 51 7.06 -9.27 -1.51
C ASP A 51 8.05 -9.92 -2.49
N LEU A 52 8.76 -9.11 -3.26
CA LEU A 52 9.76 -9.58 -4.21
C LEU A 52 10.95 -10.23 -3.48
N ALA A 53 11.31 -9.69 -2.31
CA ALA A 53 12.38 -10.16 -1.43
C ALA A 53 11.89 -10.24 0.04
N PRO A 54 11.04 -11.22 0.38
CA PRO A 54 10.44 -11.31 1.71
C PRO A 54 11.50 -11.50 2.79
N ARG A 55 11.30 -10.84 3.93
CA ARG A 55 12.19 -10.89 5.09
C ARG A 55 11.60 -11.70 6.25
N SER A 56 10.55 -12.47 5.99
CA SER A 56 9.85 -13.28 6.98
C SER A 56 9.11 -14.42 6.28
N GLU A 57 9.01 -15.57 6.91
CA GLU A 57 8.22 -16.71 6.44
C GLU A 57 6.71 -16.44 6.39
N LEU A 58 6.26 -15.33 6.99
CA LEU A 58 4.86 -14.92 6.94
C LEU A 58 4.48 -14.33 5.58
N VAL A 59 5.48 -13.92 4.78
CA VAL A 59 5.32 -13.24 3.52
C VAL A 59 5.72 -14.15 2.38
N ARG A 60 4.85 -14.32 1.41
CA ARG A 60 5.12 -15.11 0.21
C ARG A 60 6.02 -14.31 -0.75
N GLN A 61 6.98 -14.97 -1.38
CA GLN A 61 7.75 -14.38 -2.46
C GLN A 61 6.88 -14.25 -3.71
N GLY A 62 6.92 -13.07 -4.35
CA GLY A 62 6.21 -12.81 -5.59
C GLY A 62 6.30 -11.35 -6.02
N ASP A 63 5.90 -11.10 -7.25
CA ASP A 63 5.89 -9.78 -7.87
C ASP A 63 4.51 -9.12 -7.69
N LEU A 64 4.51 -7.91 -7.12
CA LEU A 64 3.27 -7.14 -6.91
C LEU A 64 2.62 -6.68 -8.23
N LEU A 65 3.38 -6.66 -9.34
CA LEU A 65 2.86 -6.35 -10.67
C LEU A 65 2.19 -7.57 -11.34
N ARG A 66 2.42 -8.79 -10.82
CA ARG A 66 1.89 -10.06 -11.36
C ARG A 66 1.77 -11.10 -10.25
N THR A 67 0.78 -10.93 -9.39
CA THR A 67 0.62 -11.77 -8.19
C THR A 67 0.25 -13.22 -8.49
N GLY A 68 -0.37 -13.49 -9.63
CA GLY A 68 -0.89 -14.81 -9.99
C GLY A 68 -2.16 -15.22 -9.22
N LEU A 69 -2.75 -14.30 -8.44
CA LEU A 69 -4.00 -14.55 -7.73
C LEU A 69 -5.22 -14.32 -8.63
N LEU A 70 -6.35 -14.87 -8.22
CA LEU A 70 -7.61 -14.77 -8.96
C LEU A 70 -8.16 -13.34 -8.96
N ASP A 71 -8.77 -12.94 -10.07
CA ASP A 71 -9.50 -11.69 -10.21
C ASP A 71 -10.63 -11.61 -9.21
N GLY A 72 -10.89 -10.41 -8.68
CA GLY A 72 -12.02 -10.16 -7.80
C GLY A 72 -12.07 -11.04 -6.55
N SER A 73 -10.93 -11.46 -6.03
CA SER A 73 -10.85 -12.40 -4.91
C SER A 73 -10.67 -11.75 -3.54
N LEU A 74 -10.33 -10.45 -3.49
CA LEU A 74 -9.96 -9.73 -2.27
C LEU A 74 -10.98 -8.63 -1.93
N ASP A 75 -11.23 -8.45 -0.63
CA ASP A 75 -12.01 -7.33 -0.10
C ASP A 75 -11.18 -6.05 -0.04
N ALA A 76 -9.86 -6.20 0.20
CA ALA A 76 -8.95 -5.07 0.23
C ALA A 76 -7.53 -5.45 -0.24
N VAL A 77 -6.83 -4.45 -0.75
CA VAL A 77 -5.38 -4.47 -1.01
C VAL A 77 -4.75 -3.37 -0.17
N LEU A 78 -3.71 -3.73 0.59
CA LEU A 78 -2.84 -2.79 1.31
C LEU A 78 -1.52 -2.68 0.56
N SER A 79 -0.96 -1.47 0.48
CA SER A 79 0.44 -1.29 0.09
C SER A 79 1.03 -0.04 0.76
N GLN A 80 2.24 -0.18 1.29
CA GLN A 80 2.95 0.89 1.97
C GLN A 80 4.38 0.99 1.45
N CYS A 81 4.70 2.08 0.72
CA CYS A 81 6.00 2.34 0.09
C CYS A 81 6.44 1.33 -0.98
N ALA A 82 5.54 0.55 -1.58
CA ALA A 82 5.93 -0.50 -2.50
C ALA A 82 5.61 -0.19 -3.98
N PHE A 83 4.56 0.54 -4.27
CA PHE A 83 4.19 0.86 -5.66
C PHE A 83 5.24 1.79 -6.31
N PHE A 84 5.69 2.81 -5.58
CA PHE A 84 6.77 3.68 -6.06
C PHE A 84 8.09 2.90 -6.28
N VAL A 85 8.43 2.01 -5.34
CA VAL A 85 9.66 1.20 -5.41
C VAL A 85 9.63 0.20 -6.57
N SER A 86 8.46 -0.27 -6.99
CA SER A 86 8.30 -1.16 -8.15
C SER A 86 8.73 -0.49 -9.47
N GLY A 87 8.74 0.85 -9.52
CA GLY A 87 9.03 1.62 -10.74
C GLY A 87 7.88 1.68 -11.73
N ASP A 88 6.75 1.02 -11.44
CA ASP A 88 5.54 1.00 -12.29
C ASP A 88 4.27 1.15 -11.43
N GLN A 89 4.02 2.36 -10.92
CA GLN A 89 2.82 2.65 -10.14
C GLN A 89 1.51 2.38 -10.92
N PRO A 90 1.39 2.72 -12.23
CA PRO A 90 0.22 2.35 -13.01
C PRO A 90 -0.02 0.85 -13.10
N GLY A 91 1.03 0.05 -13.34
CA GLY A 91 0.93 -1.41 -13.36
C GLY A 91 0.54 -1.99 -12.00
N ALA A 92 1.08 -1.46 -10.90
CA ALA A 92 0.71 -1.85 -9.54
C ALA A 92 -0.76 -1.54 -9.22
N LEU A 93 -1.26 -0.37 -9.64
CA LEU A 93 -2.67 -0.01 -9.51
C LEU A 93 -3.57 -0.92 -10.33
N ALA A 94 -3.19 -1.26 -11.57
CA ALA A 94 -3.94 -2.16 -12.43
C ALA A 94 -4.04 -3.57 -11.81
N GLU A 95 -2.96 -4.10 -11.24
CA GLU A 95 -2.97 -5.39 -10.56
C GLU A 95 -3.83 -5.34 -9.28
N ALA A 96 -3.70 -4.30 -8.46
CA ALA A 96 -4.55 -4.10 -7.30
C ALA A 96 -6.04 -4.02 -7.69
N TYR A 97 -6.37 -3.29 -8.77
CA TYR A 97 -7.72 -3.21 -9.30
C TYR A 97 -8.26 -4.58 -9.73
N ARG A 98 -7.45 -5.37 -10.45
CA ARG A 98 -7.82 -6.72 -10.90
C ARG A 98 -8.16 -7.64 -9.72
N LEU A 99 -7.34 -7.59 -8.65
CA LEU A 99 -7.49 -8.43 -7.46
C LEU A 99 -8.73 -8.11 -6.63
N LEU A 100 -9.13 -6.84 -6.59
CA LEU A 100 -10.24 -6.38 -5.78
C LEU A 100 -11.59 -6.83 -6.34
N LYS A 101 -12.47 -7.26 -5.44
CA LYS A 101 -13.90 -7.42 -5.72
C LYS A 101 -14.51 -6.08 -6.16
N PRO A 102 -15.64 -6.08 -6.90
CA PRO A 102 -16.44 -4.86 -7.07
C PRO A 102 -16.70 -4.20 -5.70
N GLY A 103 -16.49 -2.89 -5.59
CA GLY A 103 -16.58 -2.16 -4.32
C GLY A 103 -15.44 -2.41 -3.32
N GLY A 104 -14.46 -3.23 -3.66
CA GLY A 104 -13.29 -3.50 -2.82
C GLY A 104 -12.39 -2.26 -2.64
N THR A 105 -11.59 -2.26 -1.59
CA THR A 105 -10.87 -1.07 -1.12
C THR A 105 -9.36 -1.20 -1.29
N LEU A 106 -8.74 -0.19 -1.89
CA LEU A 106 -7.29 0.02 -1.89
C LEU A 106 -6.90 0.94 -0.72
N LEU A 107 -6.00 0.45 0.14
CA LEU A 107 -5.34 1.19 1.21
C LEU A 107 -3.89 1.42 0.77
N LEU A 108 -3.54 2.66 0.46
CA LEU A 108 -2.24 2.98 -0.12
C LEU A 108 -1.57 4.11 0.65
N SER A 109 -0.31 3.91 1.04
CA SER A 109 0.55 5.02 1.42
C SER A 109 1.86 4.97 0.62
N ASP A 110 2.08 6.00 -0.19
CA ASP A 110 3.20 6.00 -1.13
C ASP A 110 3.61 7.40 -1.59
N VAL A 111 4.72 7.45 -2.32
CA VAL A 111 5.32 8.65 -2.88
C VAL A 111 4.74 8.94 -4.26
N PHE A 112 4.36 10.21 -4.48
CA PHE A 112 3.92 10.72 -5.78
C PHE A 112 4.60 12.05 -6.11
N PHE A 113 4.98 12.24 -7.38
CA PHE A 113 5.55 13.49 -7.89
C PHE A 113 4.50 14.47 -8.39
N VAL A 114 3.29 13.98 -8.60
CA VAL A 114 2.10 14.75 -9.01
C VAL A 114 0.93 14.38 -8.12
N ASP A 115 -0.19 15.06 -8.26
CA ASP A 115 -1.44 14.68 -7.58
C ASP A 115 -1.82 13.24 -7.96
N PRO A 116 -2.03 12.34 -6.97
CA PRO A 116 -2.39 10.95 -7.24
C PRO A 116 -3.83 10.76 -7.76
N ALA A 117 -4.73 11.72 -7.55
CA ALA A 117 -6.14 11.56 -7.86
C ALA A 117 -6.42 11.24 -9.35
N PRO A 118 -5.82 11.93 -10.35
CA PRO A 118 -6.02 11.58 -11.76
C PRO A 118 -5.53 10.17 -12.11
N LEU A 119 -4.40 9.73 -11.53
CA LEU A 119 -3.87 8.39 -11.75
C LEU A 119 -4.80 7.32 -11.19
N LEU A 120 -5.30 7.49 -9.96
CA LEU A 120 -6.26 6.59 -9.35
C LEU A 120 -7.55 6.50 -10.19
N GLN A 121 -8.08 7.64 -10.63
CA GLN A 121 -9.29 7.70 -11.44
C GLN A 121 -9.11 6.99 -12.78
N SER A 122 -8.01 7.22 -13.49
CA SER A 122 -7.72 6.54 -14.77
C SER A 122 -7.48 5.04 -14.60
N SER A 123 -7.11 4.59 -13.40
CA SER A 123 -6.98 3.18 -13.02
C SER A 123 -8.29 2.54 -12.55
N GLY A 124 -9.42 3.23 -12.65
CA GLY A 124 -10.75 2.71 -12.27
C GLY A 124 -11.10 2.87 -10.79
N PHE A 125 -10.30 3.62 -10.02
CA PHE A 125 -10.56 3.84 -8.61
C PHE A 125 -11.26 5.16 -8.34
N ARG A 126 -12.24 5.15 -7.45
CA ARG A 126 -12.81 6.34 -6.85
C ARG A 126 -12.06 6.67 -5.55
N LEU A 127 -11.42 7.84 -5.50
CA LEU A 127 -10.74 8.32 -4.30
C LEU A 127 -11.76 8.66 -3.22
N MET A 128 -11.62 8.05 -2.04
CA MET A 128 -12.50 8.23 -0.88
C MET A 128 -11.87 9.14 0.17
N HIS A 129 -10.54 9.05 0.34
CA HIS A 129 -9.78 9.84 1.30
C HIS A 129 -8.37 10.07 0.79
N ALA A 130 -7.84 11.27 1.02
CA ALA A 130 -6.45 11.62 0.75
C ALA A 130 -5.91 12.51 1.87
N GLU A 131 -4.77 12.14 2.43
CA GLU A 131 -4.09 12.88 3.48
C GLU A 131 -2.61 13.02 3.10
N ASP A 132 -2.10 14.27 3.09
CA ASP A 132 -0.69 14.57 2.82
C ASP A 132 0.13 14.30 4.08
N MET A 133 0.93 13.26 4.05
CA MET A 133 1.77 12.80 5.15
C MET A 133 3.26 13.13 4.90
N THR A 134 3.53 14.10 4.03
CA THR A 134 4.89 14.41 3.56
C THR A 134 5.84 14.80 4.70
N ASP A 135 5.35 15.52 5.71
CA ASP A 135 6.21 15.96 6.81
C ASP A 135 6.61 14.79 7.71
N GLN A 136 5.67 13.90 8.07
CA GLN A 136 5.96 12.66 8.82
C GLN A 136 6.88 11.73 8.06
N TRP A 137 6.71 11.67 6.72
CA TRP A 137 7.58 10.89 5.85
C TRP A 137 9.01 11.44 5.82
N LYS A 138 9.19 12.76 5.78
CA LYS A 138 10.52 13.41 5.88
C LYS A 138 11.15 13.17 7.24
N GLU A 139 10.40 13.31 8.33
CA GLU A 139 10.87 13.03 9.68
C GLU A 139 11.38 11.60 9.80
N TYR A 140 10.67 10.62 9.27
CA TYR A 140 11.09 9.22 9.25
C TYR A 140 12.47 9.03 8.57
N TYR A 141 12.72 9.69 7.42
CA TYR A 141 14.02 9.64 6.75
C TYR A 141 15.12 10.39 7.53
N ILE A 142 14.80 11.51 8.13
CA ILE A 142 15.75 12.26 8.99
C ILE A 142 16.17 11.38 10.18
N GLU A 143 15.22 10.73 10.85
CA GLU A 143 15.52 9.80 11.94
C GLU A 143 16.33 8.59 11.47
N ALA A 144 16.07 8.07 10.27
CA ALA A 144 16.82 6.97 9.69
C ALA A 144 18.28 7.36 9.45
N LEU A 145 18.54 8.58 8.96
CA LEU A 145 19.90 9.11 8.77
C LEU A 145 20.67 9.20 10.11
N TRP A 146 20.00 9.55 11.20
CA TRP A 146 20.63 9.56 12.54
C TRP A 146 21.01 8.14 13.02
N ARG A 147 20.38 7.11 12.46
CA ARG A 147 20.67 5.69 12.73
C ARG A 147 21.60 5.04 11.71
N ASP A 148 22.16 5.84 10.81
CA ASP A 148 23.02 5.37 9.70
C ASP A 148 22.31 4.38 8.75
N ASP A 149 20.99 4.55 8.58
CA ASP A 149 20.15 3.77 7.66
C ASP A 149 19.85 4.63 6.40
N ALA A 150 20.57 4.35 5.33
CA ALA A 150 20.45 5.12 4.08
C ALA A 150 19.21 4.74 3.24
N GLU A 151 18.60 3.58 3.51
CA GLU A 151 17.49 3.02 2.72
C GLU A 151 16.40 2.42 3.64
N PRO A 152 15.76 3.23 4.50
CA PRO A 152 14.91 2.73 5.57
C PRO A 152 13.66 1.99 5.10
N CYS A 153 13.12 2.33 3.91
CA CYS A 153 12.01 1.62 3.27
C CYS A 153 12.48 0.69 2.15
N GLY A 154 13.78 0.38 2.05
CA GLY A 154 14.34 -0.36 0.92
C GLY A 154 14.55 0.49 -0.32
N CYS A 155 14.41 1.82 -0.21
CA CYS A 155 14.71 2.77 -1.27
C CYS A 155 15.38 4.03 -0.72
N ARG A 156 16.15 4.69 -1.56
CA ARG A 156 16.72 6.02 -1.26
C ARG A 156 15.64 7.08 -1.30
N LEU A 157 15.85 8.15 -0.54
CA LEU A 157 14.98 9.33 -0.60
C LEU A 157 14.87 9.82 -2.07
N PRO A 158 13.66 9.91 -2.63
CA PRO A 158 13.47 10.37 -3.99
C PRO A 158 13.98 11.80 -4.19
N ARG A 159 14.62 12.05 -5.35
CA ARG A 159 15.06 13.40 -5.71
C ARG A 159 13.93 14.15 -6.38
N GLY A 160 13.74 15.42 -6.00
CA GLY A 160 12.73 16.31 -6.60
C GLY A 160 11.58 16.64 -5.65
N ARG A 161 10.60 17.35 -6.17
CA ARG A 161 9.38 17.71 -5.41
C ARG A 161 8.40 16.55 -5.46
N CYS A 162 8.44 15.71 -4.45
CA CYS A 162 7.46 14.64 -4.26
C CYS A 162 6.72 14.83 -2.94
N ARG A 163 5.58 14.16 -2.82
CA ARG A 163 4.76 14.11 -1.62
C ARG A 163 4.50 12.66 -1.24
N TYR A 164 4.29 12.43 0.03
CA TYR A 164 3.87 11.14 0.56
C TYR A 164 2.39 11.22 0.95
N TRP A 165 1.59 10.34 0.37
CA TRP A 165 0.15 10.36 0.55
C TRP A 165 -0.34 9.12 1.28
N LEU A 166 -1.32 9.28 2.16
CA LEU A 166 -2.16 8.23 2.68
C LEU A 166 -3.50 8.31 1.94
N LEU A 167 -3.87 7.23 1.25
CA LEU A 167 -4.98 7.19 0.33
C LEU A 167 -5.90 6.01 0.62
N ILE A 168 -7.20 6.25 0.61
CA ILE A 168 -8.24 5.22 0.54
C ILE A 168 -8.99 5.39 -0.78
N ALA A 169 -9.03 4.35 -1.58
CA ALA A 169 -9.74 4.36 -2.85
C ALA A 169 -10.59 3.09 -2.99
N ARG A 170 -11.72 3.19 -3.68
CA ARG A 170 -12.61 2.05 -3.95
C ARG A 170 -12.62 1.72 -5.42
N LYS A 171 -12.63 0.43 -5.73
CA LYS A 171 -12.94 -0.08 -7.05
C LYS A 171 -14.41 0.23 -7.34
N ASP A 172 -14.69 0.94 -8.45
CA ASP A 172 -16.06 1.18 -8.86
C ASP A 172 -16.78 -0.13 -9.19
N GLU A 173 -18.08 -0.18 -8.87
CA GLU A 173 -18.89 -1.39 -9.04
C GLU A 173 -19.21 -1.66 -10.52
N GLU A 174 -19.22 -0.63 -11.39
CA GLU A 174 -19.75 -0.69 -12.74
C GLU A 174 -18.76 -0.37 -13.88
N ASN A 175 -17.55 0.15 -13.60
CA ASN A 175 -16.60 0.56 -14.65
C ASN A 175 -15.27 -0.18 -14.52
N GLY A 176 -14.98 -1.04 -15.50
CA GLY A 176 -13.61 -1.46 -15.77
C GLY A 176 -12.77 -0.27 -16.25
N PRO A 177 -11.42 -0.37 -16.27
CA PRO A 177 -10.54 0.71 -16.74
C PRO A 177 -10.93 1.10 -18.18
N VAL A 178 -10.99 2.40 -18.44
CA VAL A 178 -11.23 3.01 -19.76
C VAL A 178 -10.01 2.85 -20.65
#